data_c35c31e3e7d2319cda892b5e4094db20
#
_entry.id   c35c31e3e7d2319cda892b5e4094db20
#
_cell.length_a   1.000
_cell.length_b   1.000
_cell.length_c   1.000
_cell.angle_alpha   90.00
_cell.angle_beta   90.00
_cell.angle_gamma   90.00
#
_symmetry.space_group_name_H-M   'P 1'
#
loop_
_entity.id
_entity.type
_entity.pdbx_description
1 polymer ?
#
loop_
_entity_poly.entity_id
_entity_poly.type
_entity_poly.pdbx_seq_one_letter_code
_entity_poly.pdbx_strand_id
1 'polypeptide(L)'
;MKTFKLLASTLVVLLLGFSVTTAEQTMQKKEAFIKQINGCYTSYYKVHTGDVTIPNVFVTAIAIHESGWGTSRFAKEGHNYFGIRTTATDPKHFMIAGGDAKVKVAKYDSMCDNVEYFINLIAYDPRYSDVADYFKQNKQVTDYKEVLSYMNIYHEDPLWPNKVAGIISSLQNF
;
A
#
# COMPACT_ATOMS: atom_id res chain seq x y z
N MET A 1 42.45 1.78 66.63
CA MET A 1 42.42 1.33 65.23
C MET A 1 40.99 0.93 64.90
N LYS A 2 40.26 1.76 64.12
CA LYS A 2 38.87 1.49 63.72
C LYS A 2 38.91 1.10 62.24
N THR A 3 38.58 -0.15 61.95
CA THR A 3 38.47 -0.70 60.61
C THR A 3 37.18 -0.27 59.94
N PHE A 4 37.28 0.50 58.85
CA PHE A 4 36.18 0.92 58.01
C PHE A 4 35.84 -0.23 57.03
N LYS A 5 34.66 -0.84 57.16
CA LYS A 5 34.13 -1.77 56.17
C LYS A 5 33.47 -0.98 55.06
N LEU A 6 34.06 -1.02 53.87
CA LEU A 6 33.47 -0.54 52.63
C LEU A 6 32.37 -1.53 52.19
N LEU A 7 31.11 -1.11 52.20
CA LEU A 7 29.99 -1.81 51.58
C LEU A 7 29.96 -1.42 50.10
N ALA A 8 30.39 -2.34 49.26
CA ALA A 8 30.21 -2.22 47.81
C ALA A 8 28.73 -2.49 47.46
N SER A 9 28.01 -1.43 47.15
CA SER A 9 26.64 -1.51 46.62
C SER A 9 26.69 -1.86 45.15
N THR A 10 26.43 -3.12 44.82
CA THR A 10 26.33 -3.59 43.44
C THR A 10 24.99 -3.15 42.85
N LEU A 11 25.02 -2.11 42.02
CA LEU A 11 23.86 -1.62 41.26
C LEU A 11 23.56 -2.63 40.13
N VAL A 12 22.62 -3.52 40.36
CA VAL A 12 22.10 -4.40 39.30
C VAL A 12 21.15 -3.59 38.41
N VAL A 13 21.67 -3.11 37.29
CA VAL A 13 20.83 -2.52 36.22
C VAL A 13 20.10 -3.67 35.55
N LEU A 14 18.84 -3.87 35.91
CA LEU A 14 17.92 -4.75 35.17
C LEU A 14 17.66 -4.07 33.81
N LEU A 15 18.35 -4.52 32.78
CA LEU A 15 17.99 -4.28 31.37
C LEU A 15 16.71 -5.08 31.09
N LEU A 16 15.55 -4.47 31.30
CA LEU A 16 14.27 -4.97 30.80
C LEU A 16 14.29 -4.83 29.30
N GLY A 17 14.84 -5.85 28.62
CA GLY A 17 14.68 -6.00 27.18
C GLY A 17 13.21 -6.30 26.90
N PHE A 18 12.45 -5.31 26.45
CA PHE A 18 11.13 -5.54 25.90
C PHE A 18 11.29 -6.33 24.60
N SER A 19 11.12 -7.64 24.67
CA SER A 19 10.97 -8.49 23.49
C SER A 19 9.63 -8.16 22.83
N VAL A 20 9.68 -7.42 21.71
CA VAL A 20 8.50 -7.16 20.90
C VAL A 20 7.97 -8.50 20.38
N THR A 21 6.67 -8.77 20.61
CA THR A 21 6.04 -10.01 20.16
C THR A 21 5.97 -10.07 18.62
N THR A 22 5.84 -11.27 18.06
CA THR A 22 5.67 -11.45 16.60
C THR A 22 4.42 -10.74 16.08
N ALA A 23 3.38 -10.63 16.87
CA ALA A 23 2.15 -9.91 16.53
C ALA A 23 2.39 -8.39 16.45
N GLU A 24 3.11 -7.82 17.40
CA GLU A 24 3.49 -6.41 17.41
C GLU A 24 4.40 -6.06 16.24
N GLN A 25 5.38 -6.90 15.90
CA GLN A 25 6.24 -6.74 14.73
C GLN A 25 5.43 -6.74 13.43
N THR A 26 4.42 -7.61 13.34
CA THR A 26 3.54 -7.67 12.16
C THR A 26 2.69 -6.41 12.06
N MET A 27 2.16 -5.90 13.16
CA MET A 27 1.38 -4.68 13.21
C MET A 27 2.23 -3.48 12.79
N GLN A 28 3.42 -3.32 13.34
CA GLN A 28 4.36 -2.25 13.00
C GLN A 28 4.72 -2.25 11.50
N LYS A 29 4.89 -3.44 10.88
CA LYS A 29 5.14 -3.53 9.42
C LYS A 29 3.94 -3.06 8.61
N LYS A 30 2.72 -3.39 9.02
CA LYS A 30 1.49 -2.94 8.36
C LYS A 30 1.31 -1.42 8.47
N GLU A 31 1.50 -0.86 9.64
CA GLU A 31 1.47 0.58 9.89
C GLU A 31 2.53 1.32 9.06
N ALA A 32 3.76 0.79 9.00
CA ALA A 32 4.82 1.35 8.19
C ALA A 32 4.46 1.34 6.70
N PHE A 33 3.85 0.26 6.20
CA PHE A 33 3.39 0.17 4.81
C PHE A 33 2.31 1.23 4.50
N ILE A 34 1.29 1.35 5.35
CA ILE A 34 0.24 2.39 5.21
C ILE A 34 0.88 3.78 5.19
N LYS A 35 1.79 4.06 6.14
CA LYS A 35 2.47 5.36 6.21
C LYS A 35 3.26 5.70 4.96
N GLN A 36 3.92 4.71 4.34
CA GLN A 36 4.68 4.90 3.10
C GLN A 36 3.74 5.21 1.92
N ILE A 37 2.66 4.44 1.72
CA ILE A 37 1.67 4.72 0.68
C ILE A 37 1.06 6.12 0.87
N ASN A 38 0.65 6.46 2.10
CA ASN A 38 0.07 7.76 2.43
C ASN A 38 1.06 8.91 2.18
N GLY A 39 2.35 8.70 2.45
CA GLY A 39 3.40 9.67 2.14
C GLY A 39 3.52 9.95 0.65
N CYS A 40 3.54 8.90 -0.18
CA CYS A 40 3.57 9.03 -1.64
C CYS A 40 2.29 9.72 -2.17
N TYR A 41 1.12 9.30 -1.68
CA TYR A 41 -0.17 9.91 -2.00
C TYR A 41 -0.19 11.42 -1.70
N THR A 42 0.23 11.80 -0.49
CA THR A 42 0.27 13.19 -0.07
C THR A 42 1.25 14.00 -0.91
N SER A 43 2.41 13.43 -1.24
CA SER A 43 3.42 14.07 -2.10
C SER A 43 2.87 14.30 -3.51
N TYR A 44 2.13 13.34 -4.07
CA TYR A 44 1.47 13.50 -5.36
C TYR A 44 0.49 14.67 -5.36
N TYR A 45 -0.50 14.67 -4.46
CA TYR A 45 -1.53 15.72 -4.43
C TYR A 45 -1.04 17.09 -3.94
N LYS A 46 0.17 17.18 -3.38
CA LYS A 46 0.79 18.48 -3.06
C LYS A 46 1.17 19.26 -4.32
N VAL A 47 1.47 18.59 -5.41
CA VAL A 47 1.93 19.19 -6.67
C VAL A 47 0.96 19.03 -7.84
N HIS A 48 0.01 18.09 -7.73
CA HIS A 48 -0.98 17.82 -8.76
C HIS A 48 -2.38 18.28 -8.30
N THR A 49 -2.89 19.33 -8.96
CA THR A 49 -4.23 19.89 -8.70
C THR A 49 -5.16 19.53 -9.85
N GLY A 50 -5.54 18.28 -9.96
CA GLY A 50 -6.49 17.81 -10.97
C GLY A 50 -7.95 17.92 -10.51
N ASP A 51 -8.90 17.78 -11.46
CA ASP A 51 -10.34 17.81 -11.19
C ASP A 51 -10.85 16.62 -10.40
N VAL A 52 -10.10 15.51 -10.43
CA VAL A 52 -10.44 14.25 -9.77
C VAL A 52 -9.47 13.99 -8.63
N THR A 53 -10.00 13.77 -7.43
CA THR A 53 -9.21 13.31 -6.29
C THR A 53 -9.62 11.88 -5.95
N ILE A 54 -8.74 10.92 -6.19
CA ILE A 54 -8.93 9.53 -5.79
C ILE A 54 -8.70 9.43 -4.28
N PRO A 55 -9.66 8.94 -3.47
CA PRO A 55 -9.48 8.91 -2.02
C PRO A 55 -8.27 8.07 -1.58
N ASN A 56 -7.51 8.58 -0.60
CA ASN A 56 -6.32 7.89 -0.09
C ASN A 56 -6.63 6.48 0.41
N VAL A 57 -7.74 6.29 1.12
CA VAL A 57 -8.14 4.98 1.63
C VAL A 57 -8.40 3.98 0.49
N PHE A 58 -8.91 4.42 -0.65
CA PHE A 58 -9.11 3.60 -1.84
C PHE A 58 -7.77 3.15 -2.44
N VAL A 59 -6.84 4.08 -2.62
CA VAL A 59 -5.48 3.79 -3.11
C VAL A 59 -4.77 2.82 -2.16
N THR A 60 -4.80 3.10 -0.86
CA THR A 60 -4.13 2.29 0.16
C THR A 60 -4.71 0.87 0.24
N ALA A 61 -6.04 0.72 0.20
CA ALA A 61 -6.68 -0.60 0.27
C ALA A 61 -6.34 -1.48 -0.93
N ILE A 62 -6.31 -0.91 -2.15
CA ILE A 62 -5.92 -1.66 -3.35
C ILE A 62 -4.44 -2.06 -3.27
N ALA A 63 -3.55 -1.14 -2.86
CA ALA A 63 -2.14 -1.46 -2.66
C ALA A 63 -1.93 -2.61 -1.65
N ILE A 64 -2.68 -2.60 -0.54
CA ILE A 64 -2.65 -3.68 0.47
C ILE A 64 -3.09 -5.01 -0.15
N HIS A 65 -4.21 -5.00 -0.88
CA HIS A 65 -4.78 -6.21 -1.47
C HIS A 65 -3.83 -6.82 -2.51
N GLU A 66 -3.39 -6.02 -3.48
CA GLU A 66 -2.59 -6.47 -4.62
C GLU A 66 -1.17 -6.88 -4.24
N SER A 67 -0.57 -6.20 -3.27
CA SER A 67 0.82 -6.46 -2.88
C SER A 67 0.98 -7.38 -1.67
N GLY A 68 -0.13 -7.73 -0.99
CA GLY A 68 -0.08 -8.43 0.29
C GLY A 68 0.74 -7.64 1.32
N TRP A 69 0.39 -6.38 1.54
CA TRP A 69 1.13 -5.49 2.45
C TRP A 69 2.57 -5.22 2.00
N GLY A 70 2.81 -5.12 0.70
CA GLY A 70 4.14 -4.92 0.13
C GLY A 70 5.06 -6.14 0.21
N THR A 71 4.54 -7.33 0.55
CA THR A 71 5.36 -8.54 0.70
C THR A 71 5.52 -9.35 -0.57
N SER A 72 4.69 -9.11 -1.58
CA SER A 72 4.78 -9.81 -2.86
C SER A 72 6.13 -9.61 -3.56
N ARG A 73 6.50 -10.57 -4.42
CA ARG A 73 7.73 -10.47 -5.22
C ARG A 73 7.74 -9.22 -6.10
N PHE A 74 6.58 -8.89 -6.72
CA PHE A 74 6.48 -7.72 -7.59
C PHE A 74 6.61 -6.39 -6.84
N ALA A 75 6.11 -6.33 -5.60
CA ALA A 75 6.31 -5.16 -4.75
C ALA A 75 7.78 -5.00 -4.33
N LYS A 76 8.44 -6.10 -3.93
CA LYS A 76 9.83 -6.07 -3.42
C LYS A 76 10.88 -5.82 -4.51
N GLU A 77 10.74 -6.46 -5.67
CA GLU A 77 11.74 -6.45 -6.73
C GLU A 77 11.42 -5.46 -7.86
N GLY A 78 10.17 -5.04 -7.97
CA GLY A 78 9.71 -4.19 -9.06
C GLY A 78 8.92 -2.97 -8.63
N HIS A 79 8.82 -2.69 -7.32
CA HIS A 79 8.02 -1.59 -6.77
C HIS A 79 6.58 -1.53 -7.33
N ASN A 80 6.02 -2.70 -7.72
CA ASN A 80 4.67 -2.80 -8.22
C ASN A 80 3.71 -3.28 -7.13
N TYR A 81 3.02 -2.34 -6.52
CA TYR A 81 2.11 -2.55 -5.40
C TYR A 81 0.65 -2.69 -5.83
N PHE A 82 0.37 -2.47 -7.13
CA PHE A 82 -0.98 -2.46 -7.69
C PHE A 82 -1.20 -3.54 -8.76
N GLY A 83 -0.25 -4.46 -8.96
CA GLY A 83 -0.41 -5.55 -9.95
C GLY A 83 -0.44 -5.07 -11.40
N ILE A 84 0.10 -3.89 -11.71
CA ILE A 84 0.01 -3.28 -13.04
C ILE A 84 0.75 -4.13 -14.06
N ARG A 85 0.02 -4.58 -15.11
CA ARG A 85 0.59 -5.28 -16.27
C ARG A 85 1.13 -4.28 -17.29
N THR A 86 2.03 -4.75 -18.16
CA THR A 86 2.64 -3.91 -19.20
C THR A 86 2.88 -4.66 -20.49
N THR A 87 2.96 -3.92 -21.59
CA THR A 87 3.39 -4.40 -22.91
C THR A 87 4.84 -4.03 -23.23
N ALA A 88 5.58 -3.46 -22.27
CA ALA A 88 6.98 -3.06 -22.46
C ALA A 88 7.82 -4.21 -23.03
N THR A 89 8.75 -3.88 -23.90
CA THR A 89 9.67 -4.84 -24.55
C THR A 89 11.03 -4.89 -23.89
N ASP A 90 11.47 -3.79 -23.27
CA ASP A 90 12.74 -3.73 -22.55
C ASP A 90 12.61 -4.44 -21.19
N PRO A 91 13.42 -5.48 -20.92
CA PRO A 91 13.40 -6.23 -19.64
C PRO A 91 13.64 -5.39 -18.39
N LYS A 92 14.20 -4.19 -18.53
CA LYS A 92 14.39 -3.27 -17.40
C LYS A 92 13.05 -2.81 -16.81
N HIS A 93 12.00 -2.76 -17.63
CA HIS A 93 10.71 -2.18 -17.28
C HIS A 93 9.63 -3.20 -16.91
N PHE A 94 9.97 -4.50 -16.86
CA PHE A 94 9.00 -5.51 -16.46
C PHE A 94 9.62 -6.70 -15.73
N MET A 95 8.76 -7.47 -15.09
CA MET A 95 9.00 -8.78 -14.54
C MET A 95 8.03 -9.77 -15.16
N ILE A 96 8.43 -11.04 -15.27
CA ILE A 96 7.54 -12.11 -15.71
C ILE A 96 6.72 -12.65 -14.54
N ALA A 97 5.41 -12.77 -14.71
CA ALA A 97 4.56 -13.46 -13.75
C ALA A 97 4.88 -14.97 -13.73
N GLY A 98 4.85 -15.56 -12.52
CA GLY A 98 5.12 -16.99 -12.37
C GLY A 98 4.12 -17.85 -13.14
N GLY A 99 4.60 -18.87 -13.86
CA GLY A 99 3.76 -19.82 -14.59
C GLY A 99 3.32 -19.39 -15.99
N ASP A 100 3.33 -18.12 -16.33
CA ASP A 100 3.00 -17.62 -17.67
C ASP A 100 4.02 -16.59 -18.15
N ALA A 101 4.93 -16.99 -19.03
CA ALA A 101 5.96 -16.12 -19.60
C ALA A 101 5.40 -14.98 -20.47
N LYS A 102 4.11 -15.01 -20.82
CA LYS A 102 3.46 -13.96 -21.62
C LYS A 102 2.96 -12.80 -20.76
N VAL A 103 2.71 -13.03 -19.47
CA VAL A 103 2.22 -11.99 -18.57
C VAL A 103 3.39 -11.19 -18.01
N LYS A 104 3.48 -9.94 -18.42
CA LYS A 104 4.49 -8.98 -17.95
C LYS A 104 3.88 -8.04 -16.92
N VAL A 105 4.56 -7.89 -15.80
CA VAL A 105 4.20 -6.98 -14.69
C VAL A 105 5.19 -5.82 -14.70
N ALA A 106 4.69 -4.59 -14.71
CA ALA A 106 5.51 -3.39 -14.80
C ALA A 106 6.48 -3.25 -13.61
N LYS A 107 7.64 -2.64 -13.85
CA LYS A 107 8.58 -2.21 -12.82
C LYS A 107 8.59 -0.70 -12.73
N TYR A 108 8.75 -0.20 -11.52
CA TYR A 108 8.86 1.21 -11.20
C TYR A 108 10.16 1.49 -10.45
N ASP A 109 10.66 2.72 -10.50
CA ASP A 109 11.88 3.09 -9.80
C ASP A 109 11.66 3.21 -8.29
N SER A 110 10.44 3.56 -7.88
CA SER A 110 10.06 3.66 -6.46
C SER A 110 8.59 3.31 -6.22
N MET A 111 8.25 3.16 -4.93
CA MET A 111 6.85 3.06 -4.49
C MET A 111 6.04 4.28 -4.91
N CYS A 112 6.60 5.48 -4.82
CA CYS A 112 5.88 6.71 -5.13
C CYS A 112 5.57 6.82 -6.62
N ASP A 113 6.48 6.38 -7.50
CA ASP A 113 6.21 6.36 -8.94
C ASP A 113 5.06 5.39 -9.29
N ASN A 114 4.98 4.28 -8.58
CA ASN A 114 3.87 3.35 -8.77
C ASN A 114 2.54 3.88 -8.21
N VAL A 115 2.56 4.57 -7.06
CA VAL A 115 1.37 5.26 -6.50
C VAL A 115 0.90 6.35 -7.46
N GLU A 116 1.80 7.20 -7.96
CA GLU A 116 1.50 8.23 -8.95
C GLU A 116 0.90 7.61 -10.22
N TYR A 117 1.54 6.57 -10.77
CA TYR A 117 1.02 5.87 -11.95
C TYR A 117 -0.40 5.36 -11.72
N PHE A 118 -0.65 4.71 -10.57
CA PHE A 118 -1.97 4.17 -10.25
C PHE A 118 -3.03 5.28 -10.12
N ILE A 119 -2.72 6.38 -9.44
CA ILE A 119 -3.64 7.53 -9.34
C ILE A 119 -3.97 8.06 -10.73
N ASN A 120 -2.96 8.28 -11.57
CA ASN A 120 -3.14 8.77 -12.94
C ASN A 120 -3.94 7.79 -13.81
N LEU A 121 -3.69 6.48 -13.65
CA LEU A 121 -4.45 5.43 -14.33
C LEU A 121 -5.95 5.54 -14.01
N ILE A 122 -6.30 5.65 -12.73
CA ILE A 122 -7.71 5.73 -12.30
C ILE A 122 -8.33 7.07 -12.67
N ALA A 123 -7.57 8.17 -12.59
CA ALA A 123 -8.10 9.51 -12.81
C ALA A 123 -8.28 9.87 -14.29
N TYR A 124 -7.44 9.32 -15.18
CA TYR A 124 -7.33 9.84 -16.55
C TYR A 124 -7.39 8.78 -17.66
N ASP A 125 -7.27 7.47 -17.36
CA ASP A 125 -7.41 6.44 -18.39
C ASP A 125 -8.90 6.24 -18.72
N PRO A 126 -9.31 6.34 -20.00
CA PRO A 126 -10.71 6.20 -20.41
C PRO A 126 -11.38 4.90 -19.95
N ARG A 127 -10.60 3.86 -19.72
CA ARG A 127 -11.12 2.57 -19.23
C ARG A 127 -11.67 2.63 -17.79
N TYR A 128 -11.29 3.65 -17.04
CA TYR A 128 -11.71 3.89 -15.65
C TYR A 128 -12.53 5.17 -15.50
N SER A 129 -13.11 5.70 -16.60
CA SER A 129 -13.91 6.92 -16.58
C SER A 129 -15.04 6.88 -15.55
N ASP A 130 -15.73 5.74 -15.42
CA ASP A 130 -16.82 5.59 -14.45
C ASP A 130 -16.33 5.74 -13.00
N VAL A 131 -15.12 5.24 -12.69
CA VAL A 131 -14.48 5.40 -11.37
C VAL A 131 -14.09 6.85 -11.14
N ALA A 132 -13.47 7.49 -12.14
CA ALA A 132 -13.07 8.89 -12.08
C ALA A 132 -14.27 9.81 -11.90
N ASP A 133 -15.34 9.62 -12.68
CA ASP A 133 -16.58 10.39 -12.61
C ASP A 133 -17.30 10.20 -11.27
N TYR A 134 -17.30 8.97 -10.75
CA TYR A 134 -17.83 8.69 -9.42
C TYR A 134 -17.15 9.55 -8.34
N PHE A 135 -15.81 9.57 -8.30
CA PHE A 135 -15.05 10.38 -7.33
C PHE A 135 -15.12 11.89 -7.60
N LYS A 136 -15.33 12.29 -8.84
CA LYS A 136 -15.56 13.69 -9.20
C LYS A 136 -16.89 14.21 -8.63
N GLN A 137 -17.92 13.39 -8.67
CA GLN A 137 -19.26 13.72 -8.22
C GLN A 137 -19.45 13.51 -6.70
N ASN A 138 -18.76 12.52 -6.11
CA ASN A 138 -18.91 12.13 -4.71
C ASN A 138 -17.65 12.48 -3.90
N LYS A 139 -17.63 13.68 -3.32
CA LYS A 139 -16.48 14.17 -2.54
C LYS A 139 -16.30 13.49 -1.18
N GLN A 140 -17.37 12.91 -0.65
CA GLN A 140 -17.37 12.18 0.62
C GLN A 140 -18.01 10.80 0.40
N VAL A 141 -17.15 9.80 0.23
CA VAL A 141 -17.56 8.41 0.00
C VAL A 141 -17.52 7.66 1.31
N THR A 142 -18.66 7.07 1.70
CA THR A 142 -18.79 6.23 2.90
C THR A 142 -18.94 4.74 2.54
N ASP A 143 -19.58 4.42 1.42
CA ASP A 143 -19.65 3.05 0.89
C ASP A 143 -18.93 2.98 -0.46
N TYR A 144 -17.89 2.16 -0.49
CA TYR A 144 -17.04 1.99 -1.68
C TYR A 144 -17.49 0.84 -2.59
N LYS A 145 -18.55 0.09 -2.25
CA LYS A 145 -18.96 -1.08 -3.04
C LYS A 145 -19.36 -0.71 -4.45
N GLU A 146 -20.07 0.41 -4.61
CA GLU A 146 -20.50 0.89 -5.92
C GLU A 146 -19.30 1.19 -6.80
N VAL A 147 -18.39 2.06 -6.37
CA VAL A 147 -17.21 2.45 -7.18
C VAL A 147 -16.28 1.27 -7.43
N LEU A 148 -16.17 0.32 -6.51
CA LEU A 148 -15.39 -0.91 -6.71
C LEU A 148 -16.03 -1.81 -7.76
N SER A 149 -17.34 -1.76 -8.00
CA SER A 149 -17.99 -2.51 -9.07
C SER A 149 -17.60 -2.00 -10.47
N TYR A 150 -17.21 -0.74 -10.60
CA TYR A 150 -16.70 -0.15 -11.85
C TYR A 150 -15.26 -0.57 -12.18
N MET A 151 -14.56 -1.21 -11.22
CA MET A 151 -13.19 -1.73 -11.40
C MET A 151 -13.14 -3.11 -12.09
N ASN A 152 -14.19 -3.54 -12.78
CA ASN A 152 -14.36 -4.89 -13.35
C ASN A 152 -13.26 -5.31 -14.34
N ILE A 153 -12.61 -4.37 -15.02
CA ILE A 153 -11.50 -4.63 -15.93
C ILE A 153 -10.14 -4.73 -15.22
N TYR A 154 -10.08 -4.33 -13.95
CA TYR A 154 -8.86 -4.32 -13.14
C TYR A 154 -8.54 -5.70 -12.58
N HIS A 155 -9.53 -6.50 -12.32
CA HIS A 155 -9.42 -7.80 -11.66
C HIS A 155 -10.23 -8.89 -12.38
N GLU A 156 -9.85 -10.16 -12.16
CA GLU A 156 -10.57 -11.34 -12.68
C GLU A 156 -11.37 -12.07 -11.57
N ASP A 157 -11.10 -11.76 -10.29
CA ASP A 157 -11.77 -12.37 -9.14
C ASP A 157 -13.11 -11.67 -8.83
N PRO A 158 -14.25 -12.37 -8.94
CA PRO A 158 -15.57 -11.77 -8.65
C PRO A 158 -15.74 -11.34 -7.18
N LEU A 159 -14.91 -11.84 -6.27
CA LEU A 159 -14.92 -11.45 -4.85
C LEU A 159 -14.00 -10.26 -4.55
N TRP A 160 -13.22 -9.80 -5.51
CA TRP A 160 -12.27 -8.70 -5.33
C TRP A 160 -12.92 -7.43 -4.75
N PRO A 161 -14.08 -6.94 -5.25
CA PRO A 161 -14.71 -5.75 -4.69
C PRO A 161 -15.03 -5.88 -3.20
N ASN A 162 -15.52 -7.06 -2.77
CA ASN A 162 -15.84 -7.31 -1.38
C ASN A 162 -14.57 -7.38 -0.50
N LYS A 163 -13.49 -7.97 -1.01
CA LYS A 163 -12.20 -8.04 -0.30
C LYS A 163 -11.63 -6.64 -0.09
N VAL A 164 -11.61 -5.82 -1.13
CA VAL A 164 -11.11 -4.44 -1.04
C VAL A 164 -12.00 -3.58 -0.15
N ALA A 165 -13.34 -3.69 -0.27
CA ALA A 165 -14.27 -2.98 0.62
C ALA A 165 -14.05 -3.34 2.11
N GLY A 166 -13.79 -4.61 2.41
CA GLY A 166 -13.44 -5.04 3.76
C GLY A 166 -12.15 -4.40 4.29
N ILE A 167 -11.13 -4.25 3.45
CA ILE A 167 -9.89 -3.54 3.81
C ILE A 167 -10.17 -2.05 4.05
N ILE A 168 -10.95 -1.40 3.17
CA ILE A 168 -11.34 0.01 3.35
C ILE A 168 -12.04 0.21 4.69
N SER A 169 -13.03 -0.63 5.02
CA SER A 169 -13.73 -0.55 6.30
C SER A 169 -12.79 -0.72 7.49
N SER A 170 -11.81 -1.61 7.38
CA SER A 170 -10.80 -1.79 8.43
C SER A 170 -9.91 -0.55 8.59
N LEU A 171 -9.54 0.11 7.49
CA LEU A 171 -8.69 1.32 7.52
C LEU A 171 -9.45 2.55 8.06
N GLN A 172 -10.76 2.62 7.89
CA GLN A 172 -11.59 3.71 8.42
C GLN A 172 -11.81 3.63 9.93
N ASN A 173 -11.61 2.44 10.52
CA ASN A 173 -11.75 2.18 11.96
C ASN A 173 -10.38 2.17 12.68
N PHE A 174 -9.28 2.50 12.00
CA PHE A 174 -7.92 2.59 12.52
C PHE A 174 -7.62 4.03 12.93
#